data_748e577c19f36024f3333c3389cbfb8d
#
_entry.id   748e577c19f36024f3333c3389cbfb8d
#
_cell.length_a   1.000
_cell.length_b   1.000
_cell.length_c   1.000
_cell.angle_alpha   90.00
_cell.angle_beta   90.00
_cell.angle_gamma   90.00
#
_symmetry.space_group_name_H-M   'P 1'
#
loop_
_entity.id
_entity.type
_entity.pdbx_description
1 polymer ?
#
loop_
_entity_poly.entity_id
_entity_poly.type
_entity_poly.pdbx_seq_one_letter_code
_entity_poly.pdbx_strand_id
1 'polypeptide(L)'
;MNVLLVEPNTEPRPVEIDGSLASMQSLVGGLIEAVYPFNDPVALICNDEGKLAGLPQNRPLKHPETGEIYDIVCGPFFLCSAPADSENFESLPDDLIEKYREIFALPKLVCTNCGEEFPQGELYPFNEELLCPDCLETKTVLCSHCGVRIWRDDNAGDESTPLCQDCYDRHYINCHNCGDLI
;
A
#
# COMPACT_ATOMS: atom_id res chain seq x y z
N MET A 1 -19.81 14.83 5.88
CA MET A 1 -19.79 14.47 4.45
C MET A 1 -19.02 13.17 4.28
N ASN A 2 -19.66 12.14 3.71
CA ASN A 2 -18.99 10.86 3.44
C ASN A 2 -18.23 10.94 2.11
N VAL A 3 -16.97 10.55 2.12
CA VAL A 3 -16.09 10.53 0.95
C VAL A 3 -15.39 9.18 0.84
N LEU A 4 -14.93 8.80 -0.34
CA LEU A 4 -14.08 7.64 -0.53
C LEU A 4 -12.62 8.08 -0.57
N LEU A 5 -11.86 7.80 0.48
CA LEU A 5 -10.44 8.10 0.56
C LEU A 5 -9.62 6.98 -0.09
N VAL A 6 -8.64 7.37 -0.91
CA VAL A 6 -7.70 6.49 -1.59
C VAL A 6 -6.28 6.97 -1.26
N GLU A 7 -5.59 6.20 -0.46
CA GLU A 7 -4.19 6.46 -0.09
C GLU A 7 -3.24 5.57 -0.90
N PRO A 8 -1.98 5.96 -1.09
CA PRO A 8 -1.00 5.12 -1.77
C PRO A 8 -0.84 3.76 -1.06
N ASN A 9 -0.83 2.69 -1.84
CA ASN A 9 -0.63 1.30 -1.39
C ASN A 9 -1.63 0.77 -0.35
N THR A 10 -2.82 1.41 -0.24
CA THR A 10 -3.91 0.93 0.63
C THR A 10 -5.21 0.76 -0.15
N GLU A 11 -6.11 -0.07 0.35
CA GLU A 11 -7.45 -0.21 -0.23
C GLU A 11 -8.29 1.05 0.03
N PRO A 12 -9.13 1.46 -0.94
CA PRO A 12 -10.03 2.59 -0.76
C PRO A 12 -10.99 2.36 0.41
N ARG A 13 -11.19 3.37 1.21
CA ARG A 13 -12.09 3.28 2.38
C ARG A 13 -12.99 4.51 2.52
N PRO A 14 -14.25 4.35 2.93
CA PRO A 14 -15.10 5.47 3.24
C PRO A 14 -14.60 6.21 4.49
N VAL A 15 -14.68 7.54 4.47
CA VAL A 15 -14.30 8.43 5.58
C VAL A 15 -15.34 9.51 5.72
N GLU A 16 -15.69 9.86 6.96
CA GLU A 16 -16.55 11.00 7.25
C GLU A 16 -15.71 12.23 7.57
N ILE A 17 -15.98 13.35 6.91
CA ILE A 17 -15.35 14.65 7.12
C ILE A 17 -16.41 15.72 7.36
N ASP A 18 -16.04 16.86 7.93
CA ASP A 18 -16.98 17.96 8.19
C ASP A 18 -17.37 18.77 6.92
N GLY A 19 -16.68 18.51 5.79
CA GLY A 19 -16.92 19.18 4.52
C GLY A 19 -16.28 20.58 4.42
N SER A 20 -15.52 21.01 5.41
CA SER A 20 -14.75 22.26 5.34
C SER A 20 -13.54 22.15 4.42
N LEU A 21 -13.10 23.27 3.86
CA LEU A 21 -11.85 23.32 3.09
C LEU A 21 -10.66 22.79 3.91
N ALA A 22 -10.61 23.08 5.20
CA ALA A 22 -9.54 22.64 6.07
C ALA A 22 -9.50 21.11 6.23
N SER A 23 -10.67 20.45 6.35
CA SER A 23 -10.73 18.98 6.42
C SER A 23 -10.33 18.33 5.09
N MET A 24 -10.74 18.90 3.95
CA MET A 24 -10.34 18.43 2.62
C MET A 24 -8.83 18.56 2.42
N GLN A 25 -8.25 19.71 2.73
CA GLN A 25 -6.80 19.95 2.67
C GLN A 25 -6.01 19.03 3.58
N SER A 26 -6.54 18.73 4.76
CA SER A 26 -5.91 17.78 5.69
C SER A 26 -5.83 16.37 5.13
N LEU A 27 -6.88 15.92 4.40
CA LEU A 27 -6.90 14.59 3.78
C LEU A 27 -5.86 14.43 2.67
N VAL A 28 -5.68 15.46 1.84
CA VAL A 28 -4.75 15.39 0.70
C VAL A 28 -3.34 15.90 1.04
N GLY A 29 -3.17 16.48 2.23
CA GLY A 29 -1.88 16.97 2.71
C GLY A 29 -1.42 18.28 2.05
N GLY A 30 -2.33 19.17 1.60
CA GLY A 30 -1.96 20.43 0.97
C GLY A 30 -3.13 21.17 0.33
N LEU A 31 -2.85 22.06 -0.61
CA LEU A 31 -3.88 22.73 -1.41
C LEU A 31 -4.62 21.69 -2.26
N ILE A 32 -5.92 21.90 -2.44
CA ILE A 32 -6.75 20.96 -3.20
C ILE A 32 -6.90 21.39 -4.65
N GLU A 33 -6.86 20.39 -5.55
CA GLU A 33 -7.34 20.48 -6.91
C GLU A 33 -8.54 19.54 -7.08
N ALA A 34 -9.56 19.99 -7.81
CA ALA A 34 -10.70 19.17 -8.17
C ALA A 34 -10.66 18.81 -9.66
N VAL A 35 -10.61 17.52 -9.97
CA VAL A 35 -10.67 17.00 -11.34
C VAL A 35 -11.90 16.12 -11.53
N TYR A 36 -12.40 16.06 -12.75
CA TYR A 36 -13.68 15.40 -13.11
C TYR A 36 -13.44 14.33 -14.19
N PRO A 37 -12.75 13.23 -13.85
CA PRO A 37 -12.37 12.22 -14.83
C PRO A 37 -13.48 11.22 -15.17
N PHE A 38 -14.66 11.36 -14.57
CA PHE A 38 -15.74 10.38 -14.64
C PHE A 38 -16.95 10.92 -15.36
N ASN A 39 -17.81 10.01 -15.86
CA ASN A 39 -19.12 10.36 -16.41
C ASN A 39 -20.17 10.59 -15.32
N ASP A 40 -19.94 10.08 -14.11
CA ASP A 40 -20.80 10.34 -12.95
C ASP A 40 -20.55 11.77 -12.39
N PRO A 41 -21.51 12.35 -11.66
CA PRO A 41 -21.33 13.64 -11.00
C PRO A 41 -20.42 13.51 -9.76
N VAL A 42 -19.18 13.09 -9.99
CA VAL A 42 -18.17 12.81 -8.96
C VAL A 42 -16.92 13.63 -9.25
N ALA A 43 -16.43 14.33 -8.24
CA ALA A 43 -15.15 14.99 -8.26
C ALA A 43 -14.11 14.11 -7.56
N LEU A 44 -12.91 14.08 -8.15
CA LEU A 44 -11.69 13.58 -7.51
C LEU A 44 -10.93 14.79 -6.96
N ILE A 45 -10.71 14.82 -5.66
CA ILE A 45 -10.00 15.89 -4.96
C ILE A 45 -8.64 15.38 -4.57
N CYS A 46 -7.59 16.01 -5.07
CA CYS A 46 -6.20 15.63 -4.81
C CYS A 46 -5.36 16.84 -4.39
N ASN A 47 -4.10 16.61 -4.06
CA ASN A 47 -3.14 17.68 -3.80
C ASN A 47 -2.72 18.34 -5.12
N ASP A 48 -2.93 19.66 -5.24
CA ASP A 48 -2.59 20.48 -6.42
C ASP A 48 -1.10 20.40 -6.81
N GLU A 49 -0.23 20.31 -5.81
CA GLU A 49 1.23 20.24 -5.99
C GLU A 49 1.79 18.82 -5.79
N GLY A 50 0.96 17.79 -5.71
CA GLY A 50 1.36 16.43 -5.32
C GLY A 50 2.51 15.87 -6.14
N LYS A 51 2.52 16.09 -7.47
CA LYS A 51 3.60 15.68 -8.36
C LYS A 51 4.86 16.49 -8.14
N LEU A 52 4.75 17.81 -7.98
CA LEU A 52 5.89 18.72 -7.77
C LEU A 52 6.52 18.49 -6.39
N ALA A 53 5.71 18.17 -5.39
CA ALA A 53 6.16 17.84 -4.04
C ALA A 53 6.78 16.44 -3.93
N GLY A 54 6.75 15.64 -5.01
CA GLY A 54 7.30 14.28 -5.01
C GLY A 54 6.51 13.31 -4.15
N LEU A 55 5.20 13.52 -3.98
CA LEU A 55 4.35 12.58 -3.25
C LEU A 55 4.33 11.21 -3.94
N PRO A 56 4.16 10.11 -3.20
CA PRO A 56 4.13 8.78 -3.77
C PRO A 56 3.05 8.66 -4.86
N GLN A 57 3.36 7.94 -5.95
CA GLN A 57 2.37 7.59 -6.94
C GLN A 57 1.27 6.75 -6.30
N ASN A 58 0.00 7.05 -6.67
CA ASN A 58 -1.16 6.39 -6.11
C ASN A 58 -1.87 5.56 -7.20
N ARG A 59 -2.88 6.11 -7.83
CA ARG A 59 -3.69 5.40 -8.84
C ARG A 59 -3.60 6.08 -10.20
N PRO A 60 -3.60 5.29 -11.29
CA PRO A 60 -3.71 5.82 -12.63
C PRO A 60 -5.14 6.31 -12.90
N LEU A 61 -5.26 7.41 -13.63
CA LEU A 61 -6.50 7.88 -14.21
C LEU A 61 -6.59 7.37 -15.66
N LYS A 62 -7.73 6.75 -15.97
CA LYS A 62 -7.98 6.15 -17.28
C LYS A 62 -9.12 6.84 -17.99
N HIS A 63 -9.01 6.98 -19.29
CA HIS A 63 -10.14 7.40 -20.12
C HIS A 63 -11.30 6.42 -19.99
N PRO A 64 -12.52 6.88 -19.68
CA PRO A 64 -13.67 5.98 -19.47
C PRO A 64 -14.02 5.11 -20.69
N GLU A 65 -13.76 5.60 -21.88
CA GLU A 65 -14.10 4.90 -23.14
C GLU A 65 -13.00 3.97 -23.63
N THR A 66 -11.73 4.39 -23.54
CA THR A 66 -10.59 3.64 -24.11
C THR A 66 -9.83 2.81 -23.10
N GLY A 67 -9.95 3.12 -21.80
CA GLY A 67 -9.17 2.52 -20.73
C GLY A 67 -7.69 2.94 -20.71
N GLU A 68 -7.28 3.83 -21.62
CA GLU A 68 -5.91 4.33 -21.68
C GLU A 68 -5.59 5.21 -20.46
N ILE A 69 -4.42 4.99 -19.88
CA ILE A 69 -3.90 5.83 -18.78
C ILE A 69 -3.46 7.16 -19.38
N TYR A 70 -4.04 8.27 -18.89
CA TYR A 70 -3.64 9.60 -19.30
C TYR A 70 -2.96 10.40 -18.19
N ASP A 71 -3.12 9.96 -16.92
CA ASP A 71 -2.48 10.58 -15.78
C ASP A 71 -2.29 9.60 -14.61
N ILE A 72 -1.45 9.99 -13.62
CA ILE A 72 -1.27 9.27 -12.36
C ILE A 72 -1.40 10.28 -11.22
N VAL A 73 -2.32 10.02 -10.30
CA VAL A 73 -2.47 10.83 -9.07
C VAL A 73 -1.29 10.52 -8.14
N CYS A 74 -0.69 11.57 -7.57
CA CYS A 74 0.36 11.45 -6.57
C CYS A 74 -0.14 11.93 -5.20
N GLY A 75 0.13 11.15 -4.16
CA GLY A 75 -0.38 11.36 -2.81
C GLY A 75 -1.81 10.85 -2.58
N PRO A 76 -2.37 11.09 -1.40
CA PRO A 76 -3.76 10.78 -1.10
C PRO A 76 -4.72 11.60 -1.95
N PHE A 77 -5.85 11.02 -2.30
CA PHE A 77 -6.99 11.72 -2.90
C PHE A 77 -8.30 11.14 -2.37
N PHE A 78 -9.39 11.87 -2.56
CA PHE A 78 -10.71 11.35 -2.23
C PHE A 78 -11.73 11.68 -3.30
N LEU A 79 -12.80 10.91 -3.31
CA LEU A 79 -13.96 11.12 -4.18
C LEU A 79 -15.13 11.64 -3.38
N CYS A 80 -15.82 12.61 -3.93
CA CYS A 80 -17.07 13.19 -3.39
C CYS A 80 -18.06 13.44 -4.52
N SER A 81 -19.34 13.61 -4.18
CA SER A 81 -20.36 14.01 -5.14
C SER A 81 -20.16 15.47 -5.53
N ALA A 82 -20.34 15.78 -6.81
CA ALA A 82 -20.27 17.11 -7.39
C ALA A 82 -21.43 17.30 -8.38
N PRO A 83 -22.68 17.39 -7.91
CA PRO A 83 -23.85 17.56 -8.78
C PRO A 83 -23.79 18.91 -9.50
N ALA A 84 -24.24 18.92 -10.75
CA ALA A 84 -24.17 20.11 -11.61
C ALA A 84 -25.06 21.30 -11.12
N ASP A 85 -26.01 21.01 -10.26
CA ASP A 85 -26.94 21.98 -9.67
C ASP A 85 -26.54 22.43 -8.26
N SER A 86 -25.41 22.00 -7.76
CA SER A 86 -24.81 22.37 -6.46
C SER A 86 -23.50 23.09 -6.63
N GLU A 87 -23.28 24.16 -5.87
CA GLU A 87 -21.98 24.85 -5.79
C GLU A 87 -21.03 24.20 -4.77
N ASN A 88 -21.51 23.21 -4.02
CA ASN A 88 -20.76 22.56 -2.96
C ASN A 88 -20.55 21.08 -3.27
N PHE A 89 -19.45 20.54 -2.79
CA PHE A 89 -19.24 19.10 -2.75
C PHE A 89 -20.19 18.46 -1.71
N GLU A 90 -20.67 17.27 -2.03
CA GLU A 90 -21.63 16.54 -1.23
C GLU A 90 -21.11 15.13 -0.88
N SER A 91 -21.82 14.46 0.04
CA SER A 91 -21.51 13.07 0.36
C SER A 91 -21.61 12.19 -0.89
N LEU A 92 -20.62 11.32 -1.07
CA LEU A 92 -20.66 10.31 -2.12
C LEU A 92 -21.72 9.26 -1.75
N PRO A 93 -22.69 8.97 -2.62
CA PRO A 93 -23.69 7.92 -2.40
C PRO A 93 -23.06 6.52 -2.25
N ASP A 94 -23.71 5.64 -1.51
CA ASP A 94 -23.18 4.31 -1.18
C ASP A 94 -22.93 3.44 -2.43
N ASP A 95 -23.78 3.52 -3.45
CA ASP A 95 -23.63 2.83 -4.72
C ASP A 95 -22.39 3.31 -5.50
N LEU A 96 -22.08 4.61 -5.44
CA LEU A 96 -20.87 5.18 -6.04
C LEU A 96 -19.63 4.88 -5.18
N ILE A 97 -19.76 4.78 -3.85
CA ILE A 97 -18.69 4.31 -2.98
C ILE A 97 -18.26 2.90 -3.40
N GLU A 98 -19.19 1.96 -3.52
CA GLU A 98 -18.87 0.58 -3.91
C GLU A 98 -18.29 0.52 -5.34
N LYS A 99 -18.88 1.23 -6.30
CA LYS A 99 -18.36 1.30 -7.66
C LYS A 99 -16.92 1.78 -7.72
N TYR A 100 -16.59 2.87 -7.02
CA TYR A 100 -15.25 3.44 -7.06
C TYR A 100 -14.26 2.70 -6.16
N ARG A 101 -14.72 2.00 -5.13
CA ARG A 101 -13.87 1.03 -4.41
C ARG A 101 -13.31 -0.05 -5.34
N GLU A 102 -14.15 -0.61 -6.19
CA GLU A 102 -13.72 -1.61 -7.17
C GLU A 102 -12.76 -1.01 -8.22
N ILE A 103 -13.07 0.19 -8.73
CA ILE A 103 -12.24 0.87 -9.75
C ILE A 103 -10.82 1.18 -9.22
N PHE A 104 -10.73 1.61 -7.96
CA PHE A 104 -9.48 2.01 -7.33
C PHE A 104 -8.90 0.95 -6.38
N ALA A 105 -9.46 -0.26 -6.36
CA ALA A 105 -8.88 -1.37 -5.61
C ALA A 105 -7.41 -1.60 -6.00
N LEU A 106 -6.62 -2.07 -5.03
CA LEU A 106 -5.25 -2.48 -5.33
C LEU A 106 -5.26 -3.74 -6.21
N PRO A 107 -4.36 -3.82 -7.20
CA PRO A 107 -4.19 -5.05 -7.93
C PRO A 107 -3.82 -6.17 -6.96
N LYS A 108 -4.47 -7.31 -7.11
CA LYS A 108 -4.12 -8.51 -6.34
C LYS A 108 -2.91 -9.18 -6.97
N LEU A 109 -1.99 -9.59 -6.13
CA LEU A 109 -0.80 -10.36 -6.49
C LEU A 109 -0.79 -11.66 -5.70
N VAL A 110 -0.10 -12.65 -6.22
CA VAL A 110 -0.02 -13.98 -5.61
C VAL A 110 1.20 -14.05 -4.68
N CYS A 111 1.00 -14.54 -3.46
CA CYS A 111 2.12 -14.91 -2.60
C CYS A 111 2.86 -16.09 -3.23
N THR A 112 4.17 -15.94 -3.47
CA THR A 112 4.98 -16.96 -4.17
C THR A 112 5.11 -18.26 -3.38
N ASN A 113 4.95 -18.21 -2.04
CA ASN A 113 5.07 -19.39 -1.20
C ASN A 113 3.76 -20.16 -1.01
N CYS A 114 2.62 -19.49 -0.68
CA CYS A 114 1.36 -20.20 -0.43
C CYS A 114 0.41 -20.23 -1.65
N GLY A 115 0.65 -19.39 -2.67
CA GLY A 115 -0.19 -19.30 -3.85
C GLY A 115 -1.50 -18.54 -3.65
N GLU A 116 -1.74 -17.96 -2.48
CA GLU A 116 -2.94 -17.16 -2.21
C GLU A 116 -2.80 -15.72 -2.73
N GLU A 117 -3.94 -15.12 -3.09
CA GLU A 117 -4.02 -13.76 -3.60
C GLU A 117 -4.17 -12.74 -2.47
N PHE A 118 -3.36 -11.69 -2.51
CA PHE A 118 -3.38 -10.56 -1.57
C PHE A 118 -3.38 -9.23 -2.32
N PRO A 119 -3.93 -8.16 -1.76
CA PRO A 119 -3.70 -6.81 -2.27
C PRO A 119 -2.18 -6.51 -2.33
N GLN A 120 -1.75 -5.84 -3.39
CA GLN A 120 -0.32 -5.55 -3.62
C GLN A 120 0.37 -4.90 -2.40
N GLY A 121 -0.34 -4.05 -1.65
CA GLY A 121 0.18 -3.39 -0.44
C GLY A 121 0.37 -4.31 0.76
N GLU A 122 -0.14 -5.53 0.73
CA GLU A 122 -0.04 -6.53 1.80
C GLU A 122 1.05 -7.58 1.57
N LEU A 123 1.72 -7.53 0.41
CA LEU A 123 2.83 -8.42 0.10
C LEU A 123 4.18 -7.74 0.33
N TYR A 124 5.09 -8.48 0.88
CA TYR A 124 6.45 -8.04 1.20
C TYR A 124 7.46 -8.63 0.22
N PRO A 125 8.25 -7.80 -0.47
CA PRO A 125 9.34 -8.30 -1.31
C PRO A 125 10.47 -8.86 -0.44
N PHE A 126 10.89 -10.07 -0.74
CA PHE A 126 11.99 -10.75 -0.06
C PHE A 126 12.72 -11.70 -1.02
N ASN A 127 14.01 -11.47 -1.28
CA ASN A 127 14.85 -12.27 -2.19
C ASN A 127 14.17 -12.57 -3.55
N GLU A 128 13.70 -11.53 -4.23
CA GLU A 128 12.99 -11.60 -5.53
C GLU A 128 11.61 -12.28 -5.47
N GLU A 129 11.13 -12.65 -4.28
CA GLU A 129 9.80 -13.22 -4.04
C GLU A 129 8.86 -12.19 -3.40
N LEU A 130 7.56 -12.45 -3.51
CA LEU A 130 6.51 -11.68 -2.85
C LEU A 130 5.82 -12.57 -1.81
N LEU A 131 5.98 -12.26 -0.53
CA LEU A 131 5.45 -13.05 0.57
C LEU A 131 4.32 -12.32 1.29
N CYS A 132 3.25 -13.04 1.63
CA CYS A 132 2.24 -12.55 2.57
C CYS A 132 2.81 -12.49 4.00
N PRO A 133 2.17 -11.75 4.93
CA PRO A 133 2.66 -11.62 6.31
C PRO A 133 2.95 -12.97 6.97
N ASP A 134 2.03 -13.92 6.86
CA ASP A 134 2.16 -15.25 7.47
C ASP A 134 3.34 -16.04 6.89
N CYS A 135 3.51 -16.00 5.57
CA CYS A 135 4.66 -16.66 4.93
C CYS A 135 5.98 -15.97 5.27
N LEU A 136 5.99 -14.64 5.35
CA LEU A 136 7.19 -13.90 5.76
C LEU A 136 7.60 -14.26 7.19
N GLU A 137 6.65 -14.38 8.12
CA GLU A 137 6.93 -14.73 9.51
C GLU A 137 7.31 -16.20 9.68
N THR A 138 6.59 -17.11 9.01
CA THR A 138 6.81 -18.56 9.19
C THR A 138 7.99 -19.11 8.42
N LYS A 139 8.32 -18.53 7.26
CA LYS A 139 9.39 -19.05 6.37
C LYS A 139 10.73 -18.32 6.52
N THR A 140 10.73 -17.18 7.19
CA THR A 140 11.95 -16.38 7.38
C THR A 140 12.25 -16.15 8.85
N VAL A 141 13.49 -15.72 9.15
CA VAL A 141 13.95 -15.39 10.49
C VAL A 141 14.98 -14.26 10.41
N LEU A 142 15.14 -13.50 11.48
CA LEU A 142 16.18 -12.48 11.56
C LEU A 142 17.46 -13.07 12.13
N CYS A 143 18.60 -12.77 11.52
CA CYS A 143 19.89 -13.08 12.07
C CYS A 143 20.09 -12.37 13.42
N SER A 144 20.37 -13.11 14.49
CA SER A 144 20.50 -12.58 15.85
C SER A 144 21.71 -11.64 15.99
N HIS A 145 22.69 -11.70 15.08
CA HIS A 145 23.87 -10.85 15.12
C HIS A 145 23.72 -9.54 14.34
N CYS A 146 23.31 -9.61 13.06
CA CYS A 146 23.25 -8.42 12.19
C CYS A 146 21.84 -7.93 11.85
N GLY A 147 20.80 -8.69 12.24
CA GLY A 147 19.40 -8.34 11.99
C GLY A 147 18.94 -8.54 10.55
N VAL A 148 19.78 -9.04 9.63
CA VAL A 148 19.35 -9.34 8.27
C VAL A 148 18.31 -10.46 8.28
N ARG A 149 17.28 -10.34 7.46
CA ARG A 149 16.27 -11.40 7.29
C ARG A 149 16.82 -12.47 6.34
N ILE A 150 16.66 -13.74 6.70
CA ILE A 150 17.07 -14.90 5.94
C ILE A 150 15.94 -15.93 5.86
N TRP A 151 15.98 -16.84 4.90
CA TRP A 151 15.13 -18.02 4.93
C TRP A 151 15.46 -18.87 6.16
N ARG A 152 14.44 -19.51 6.76
CA ARG A 152 14.70 -20.46 7.87
C ARG A 152 15.57 -21.63 7.44
N ASP A 153 15.44 -22.05 6.18
CA ASP A 153 16.23 -23.14 5.61
C ASP A 153 17.71 -22.74 5.40
N ASP A 154 18.01 -21.43 5.32
CA ASP A 154 19.37 -20.86 5.21
C ASP A 154 19.95 -20.49 6.59
N ASN A 155 19.28 -20.87 7.67
CA ASN A 155 19.78 -20.61 9.02
C ASN A 155 21.02 -21.45 9.31
N ALA A 156 22.17 -20.79 9.41
CA ALA A 156 23.45 -21.43 9.76
C ALA A 156 23.65 -21.65 11.28
N GLY A 157 22.82 -20.99 12.11
CA GLY A 157 22.78 -21.15 13.56
C GLY A 157 21.83 -22.26 14.01
N ASP A 158 21.33 -22.13 15.22
CA ASP A 158 20.30 -23.00 15.77
C ASP A 158 18.95 -22.27 15.90
N GLU A 159 17.89 -22.96 16.40
CA GLU A 159 16.55 -22.36 16.57
C GLU A 159 16.52 -21.20 17.58
N SER A 160 17.40 -21.24 18.58
CA SER A 160 17.48 -20.21 19.63
C SER A 160 18.33 -19.02 19.23
N THR A 161 19.29 -19.24 18.31
CA THR A 161 20.23 -18.23 17.81
C THR A 161 20.36 -18.35 16.30
N PRO A 162 19.34 -17.87 15.54
CA PRO A 162 19.40 -17.88 14.09
C PRO A 162 20.55 -16.98 13.59
N LEU A 163 21.31 -17.43 12.62
CA LEU A 163 22.46 -16.71 12.05
C LEU A 163 22.46 -16.81 10.52
N CYS A 164 22.76 -15.70 9.85
CA CYS A 164 23.11 -15.77 8.44
C CYS A 164 24.52 -16.40 8.28
N GLN A 165 24.79 -16.98 7.12
CA GLN A 165 26.06 -17.66 6.85
C GLN A 165 27.28 -16.77 7.12
N ASP A 166 27.24 -15.49 6.71
CA ASP A 166 28.31 -14.52 6.92
C ASP A 166 28.63 -14.29 8.42
N CYS A 167 27.60 -14.19 9.25
CA CYS A 167 27.78 -13.99 10.69
C CYS A 167 28.27 -15.26 11.36
N TYR A 168 27.75 -16.42 10.95
CA TYR A 168 28.22 -17.71 11.42
C TYR A 168 29.72 -17.89 11.15
N ASP A 169 30.16 -17.70 9.91
CA ASP A 169 31.55 -17.92 9.50
C ASP A 169 32.55 -16.94 10.16
N ARG A 170 32.08 -15.73 10.51
CA ARG A 170 32.96 -14.68 11.07
C ARG A 170 33.03 -14.64 12.57
N HIS A 171 31.96 -15.02 13.26
CA HIS A 171 31.80 -14.73 14.69
C HIS A 171 31.54 -15.96 15.57
N TYR A 172 31.19 -17.09 14.97
CA TYR A 172 30.74 -18.27 15.71
C TYR A 172 31.50 -19.52 15.30
N ILE A 173 31.69 -20.41 16.24
CA ILE A 173 32.21 -21.74 16.03
C ILE A 173 31.43 -22.75 16.88
N ASN A 174 31.35 -23.98 16.44
CA ASN A 174 30.74 -25.02 17.24
C ASN A 174 31.72 -25.53 18.31
N CYS A 175 31.25 -25.65 19.53
CA CYS A 175 32.01 -26.29 20.59
C CYS A 175 32.32 -27.76 20.23
N HIS A 176 33.58 -28.12 20.21
CA HIS A 176 34.02 -29.51 19.89
C HIS A 176 33.48 -30.56 20.86
N ASN A 177 33.01 -30.15 22.06
CA ASN A 177 32.63 -31.07 23.13
C ASN A 177 31.13 -31.30 23.22
N CYS A 178 30.31 -30.26 23.02
CA CYS A 178 28.83 -30.34 23.12
C CYS A 178 28.12 -30.07 21.79
N GLY A 179 28.82 -29.48 20.81
CA GLY A 179 28.22 -29.10 19.53
C GLY A 179 27.49 -27.75 19.56
N ASP A 180 27.41 -27.11 20.73
CA ASP A 180 26.72 -25.82 20.86
C ASP A 180 27.49 -24.71 20.15
N LEU A 181 26.74 -23.70 19.69
CA LEU A 181 27.27 -22.49 19.06
C LEU A 181 27.97 -21.61 20.11
N ILE A 182 29.22 -21.20 19.86
CA ILE A 182 30.02 -20.34 20.75
C ILE A 182 30.72 -19.23 19.96
#